data_a4c8bb2c57caf5804e1f2a158c5866e5
#
_entry.id   a4c8bb2c57caf5804e1f2a158c5866e5
#
_cell.length_a   1.000
_cell.length_b   1.000
_cell.length_c   1.000
_cell.angle_alpha   90.00
_cell.angle_beta   90.00
_cell.angle_gamma   90.00
#
_symmetry.space_group_name_H-M   'P 1'
#
loop_
_entity.id
_entity.type
_entity.pdbx_description
1 polymer ?
#
loop_
_entity_poly.entity_id
_entity_poly.type
_entity_poly.pdbx_seq_one_letter_code
_entity_poly.pdbx_strand_id
1 'polypeptide(L)'
;VVGLINTVGAEIGREVLRRRGLAVKIFDLLGGKPNHPVAAIPGGWSKQLTEAERKQVEEWSKELVGLGELTLKIFDDVVLQNDTYMELVTGDMYRVEVGYMGSVDEQERITFYDGTQKVIDSDGAVIGTFEGKEYLDFIAERVQPWTYLKFPYQKKIGPWKGIVEGPGTNIYSVGPLARLNIVKSMDTELAQKHFEKFHATFGAKPV
;
A
#
# COMPACT_ATOMS: atom_id res chain seq x y z
N VAL A 1 16.37 -4.09 -12.40
CA VAL A 1 17.08 -2.80 -12.22
C VAL A 1 17.85 -2.47 -13.50
N VAL A 2 18.76 -3.34 -13.98
CA VAL A 2 19.59 -3.07 -15.18
C VAL A 2 18.73 -2.85 -16.43
N GLY A 3 17.70 -3.67 -16.66
CA GLY A 3 16.78 -3.49 -17.78
C GLY A 3 16.06 -2.13 -17.76
N LEU A 4 15.58 -1.70 -16.60
CA LEU A 4 14.95 -0.40 -16.46
C LEU A 4 15.93 0.75 -16.72
N ILE A 5 17.17 0.66 -16.23
CA ILE A 5 18.21 1.66 -16.47
C ILE A 5 18.50 1.76 -17.98
N ASN A 6 18.53 0.64 -18.70
CA ASN A 6 18.73 0.65 -20.14
C ASN A 6 17.57 1.34 -20.89
N THR A 7 16.36 1.28 -20.36
CA THR A 7 15.17 1.93 -20.94
C THR A 7 15.10 3.42 -20.62
N VAL A 8 15.29 3.79 -19.35
CA VAL A 8 15.12 5.19 -18.89
C VAL A 8 16.41 6.01 -18.90
N GLY A 9 17.57 5.40 -19.12
CA GLY A 9 18.87 6.03 -19.14
C GLY A 9 19.61 6.02 -17.78
N ALA A 10 20.93 6.11 -17.85
CA ALA A 10 21.80 6.02 -16.68
C ALA A 10 21.65 7.21 -15.70
N GLU A 11 21.26 8.38 -16.19
CA GLU A 11 21.04 9.56 -15.35
C GLU A 11 19.84 9.38 -14.43
N ILE A 12 18.71 8.97 -14.96
CA ILE A 12 17.51 8.63 -14.18
C ILE A 12 17.82 7.48 -13.22
N GLY A 13 18.55 6.47 -13.67
CA GLY A 13 18.97 5.36 -12.82
C GLY A 13 19.80 5.80 -11.62
N ARG A 14 20.76 6.71 -11.81
CA ARG A 14 21.55 7.30 -10.70
C ARG A 14 20.68 8.10 -9.73
N GLU A 15 19.74 8.89 -10.25
CA GLU A 15 18.84 9.69 -9.42
C GLU A 15 17.92 8.82 -8.55
N VAL A 16 17.37 7.76 -9.11
CA VAL A 16 16.58 6.77 -8.35
C VAL A 16 17.40 6.13 -7.24
N LEU A 17 18.65 5.71 -7.54
CA LEU A 17 19.53 5.11 -6.52
C LEU A 17 19.92 6.12 -5.43
N ARG A 18 20.21 7.37 -5.79
CA ARG A 18 20.51 8.44 -4.84
C ARG A 18 19.34 8.65 -3.87
N ARG A 19 18.14 8.82 -4.39
CA ARG A 19 16.93 9.05 -3.56
C ARG A 19 16.57 7.84 -2.72
N ARG A 20 16.69 6.63 -3.23
CA ARG A 20 16.56 5.42 -2.39
C ARG A 20 17.56 5.41 -1.25
N GLY A 21 18.77 5.90 -1.47
CA GLY A 21 19.78 6.08 -0.42
C GLY A 21 19.30 7.03 0.69
N LEU A 22 18.51 8.07 0.37
CA LEU A 22 17.92 8.94 1.39
C LEU A 22 16.89 8.20 2.26
N ALA A 23 16.03 7.36 1.66
CA ALA A 23 15.11 6.54 2.43
C ALA A 23 15.85 5.60 3.40
N VAL A 24 16.96 5.01 2.97
CA VAL A 24 17.83 4.17 3.83
C VAL A 24 18.44 4.99 4.98
N LYS A 25 18.86 6.24 4.72
CA LYS A 25 19.38 7.14 5.77
C LYS A 25 18.31 7.51 6.79
N ILE A 26 17.06 7.74 6.35
CA ILE A 26 15.94 7.95 7.27
C ILE A 26 15.73 6.71 8.14
N PHE A 27 15.75 5.53 7.55
CA PHE A 27 15.64 4.26 8.27
C PHE A 27 16.74 4.09 9.32
N ASP A 28 17.98 4.39 8.95
CA ASP A 28 19.14 4.30 9.86
C ASP A 28 19.01 5.29 11.01
N LEU A 29 18.66 6.54 10.71
CA LEU A 29 18.52 7.60 11.69
C LEU A 29 17.38 7.34 12.68
N LEU A 30 16.22 6.92 12.19
CA LEU A 30 15.05 6.62 13.03
C LEU A 30 15.15 5.26 13.71
N GLY A 31 15.58 4.25 12.97
CA GLY A 31 15.54 2.85 13.38
C GLY A 31 16.81 2.33 14.05
N GLY A 32 17.89 3.13 14.03
CA GLY A 32 19.21 2.73 14.58
C GLY A 32 19.99 1.78 13.68
N LYS A 33 19.41 1.31 12.58
CA LYS A 33 20.06 0.49 11.54
C LYS A 33 19.37 0.70 10.19
N PRO A 34 20.12 0.69 9.07
CA PRO A 34 19.56 0.86 7.73
C PRO A 34 18.75 -0.36 7.27
N ASN A 35 18.98 -1.50 7.91
CA ASN A 35 18.25 -2.73 7.66
C ASN A 35 17.93 -3.42 9.01
N HIS A 36 16.73 -3.96 9.16
CA HIS A 36 16.22 -4.50 10.41
C HIS A 36 16.31 -3.49 11.58
N PRO A 37 15.46 -2.44 11.59
CA PRO A 37 15.44 -1.45 12.67
C PRO A 37 15.33 -2.09 14.05
N VAL A 38 16.07 -1.55 15.03
CA VAL A 38 16.14 -2.07 16.40
C VAL A 38 15.64 -1.09 17.46
N ALA A 39 15.24 0.10 17.05
CA ALA A 39 14.83 1.16 17.98
C ALA A 39 13.41 0.98 18.56
N ALA A 40 12.57 0.13 17.97
CA ALA A 40 11.26 -0.18 18.50
C ALA A 40 11.36 -1.07 19.73
N ILE A 41 10.66 -0.69 20.80
CA ILE A 41 10.61 -1.42 22.06
C ILE A 41 9.14 -1.57 22.51
N PRO A 42 8.81 -2.53 23.36
CA PRO A 42 7.47 -2.61 23.92
C PRO A 42 7.03 -1.28 24.56
N GLY A 43 5.93 -0.73 24.09
CA GLY A 43 5.39 0.54 24.58
C GLY A 43 5.97 1.80 23.93
N GLY A 44 6.85 1.68 22.91
CA GLY A 44 7.34 2.89 22.25
C GLY A 44 8.61 2.73 21.41
N TRP A 45 9.41 3.76 21.46
CA TRP A 45 10.63 3.93 20.69
C TRP A 45 11.80 4.31 21.60
N SER A 46 12.94 3.62 21.47
CA SER A 46 14.10 3.78 22.36
C SER A 46 14.95 5.04 22.09
N LYS A 47 14.71 5.70 20.97
CA LYS A 47 15.48 6.89 20.56
C LYS A 47 14.54 8.08 20.36
N GLN A 48 14.85 9.20 20.99
CA GLN A 48 14.23 10.49 20.69
C GLN A 48 14.97 11.17 19.53
N LEU A 49 14.21 11.85 18.67
CA LEU A 49 14.77 12.71 17.65
C LEU A 49 15.17 14.07 18.25
N THR A 50 16.36 14.51 17.93
CA THR A 50 16.74 15.91 18.12
C THR A 50 16.06 16.79 17.06
N GLU A 51 15.94 18.09 17.33
CA GLU A 51 15.37 19.02 16.36
C GLU A 51 16.20 19.10 15.05
N ALA A 52 17.52 18.93 15.13
CA ALA A 52 18.38 18.85 13.95
C ALA A 52 18.10 17.61 13.11
N GLU A 53 17.94 16.44 13.73
CA GLU A 53 17.58 15.19 13.06
C GLU A 53 16.19 15.28 12.45
N ARG A 54 15.20 15.87 13.16
CA ARG A 54 13.85 16.09 12.63
C ARG A 54 13.87 16.92 11.34
N LYS A 55 14.60 18.05 11.34
CA LYS A 55 14.76 18.87 10.15
C LYS A 55 15.45 18.13 9.00
N GLN A 56 16.45 17.34 9.31
CA GLN A 56 17.14 16.54 8.30
C GLN A 56 16.23 15.49 7.67
N VAL A 57 15.39 14.82 8.47
CA VAL A 57 14.38 13.88 7.96
C VAL A 57 13.35 14.60 7.09
N GLU A 58 12.91 15.79 7.51
CA GLU A 58 11.98 16.63 6.74
C GLU A 58 12.55 17.00 5.35
N GLU A 59 13.82 17.42 5.28
CA GLU A 59 14.50 17.73 4.02
C GLU A 59 14.57 16.49 3.09
N TRP A 60 15.01 15.35 3.61
CA TRP A 60 15.07 14.11 2.85
C TRP A 60 13.69 13.64 2.40
N SER A 61 12.68 13.81 3.23
CA SER A 61 11.29 13.44 2.89
C SER A 61 10.75 14.29 1.74
N LYS A 62 11.03 15.60 1.72
CA LYS A 62 10.68 16.49 0.61
C LYS A 62 11.32 16.04 -0.72
N GLU A 63 12.59 15.62 -0.69
CA GLU A 63 13.22 15.05 -1.87
C GLU A 63 12.58 13.72 -2.32
N LEU A 64 12.12 12.90 -1.37
CA LEU A 64 11.47 11.63 -1.66
C LEU A 64 10.07 11.79 -2.29
N VAL A 65 9.36 12.89 -2.01
CA VAL A 65 8.13 13.23 -2.75
C VAL A 65 8.41 13.33 -4.25
N GLY A 66 9.49 14.03 -4.65
CA GLY A 66 9.90 14.09 -6.04
C GLY A 66 10.33 12.74 -6.65
N LEU A 67 10.71 11.74 -5.83
CA LEU A 67 10.90 10.37 -6.32
C LEU A 67 9.56 9.71 -6.66
N GLY A 68 8.51 9.96 -5.87
CA GLY A 68 7.16 9.50 -6.16
C GLY A 68 6.66 10.01 -7.51
N GLU A 69 6.78 11.31 -7.75
CA GLU A 69 6.43 11.94 -9.03
C GLU A 69 7.21 11.34 -10.22
N LEU A 70 8.53 11.20 -10.07
CA LEU A 70 9.37 10.57 -11.08
C LEU A 70 8.95 9.11 -11.33
N THR A 71 8.61 8.36 -10.30
CA THR A 71 8.18 6.96 -10.42
C THR A 71 6.85 6.86 -11.18
N LEU A 72 5.87 7.71 -10.89
CA LEU A 72 4.62 7.78 -11.62
C LEU A 72 4.84 8.11 -13.10
N LYS A 73 5.74 9.06 -13.39
CA LYS A 73 6.09 9.39 -14.77
C LYS A 73 6.73 8.21 -15.50
N ILE A 74 7.69 7.53 -14.88
CA ILE A 74 8.34 6.35 -15.48
C ILE A 74 7.32 5.23 -15.70
N PHE A 75 6.40 5.02 -14.76
CA PHE A 75 5.33 4.05 -14.90
C PHE A 75 4.42 4.36 -16.09
N ASP A 76 4.02 5.63 -16.24
CA ASP A 76 3.25 6.09 -17.39
C ASP A 76 3.99 5.84 -18.71
N ASP A 77 5.25 6.29 -18.79
CA ASP A 77 6.03 6.26 -20.04
C ASP A 77 6.45 4.83 -20.45
N VAL A 78 6.74 3.95 -19.50
CA VAL A 78 7.34 2.63 -19.76
C VAL A 78 6.31 1.50 -19.69
N VAL A 79 5.39 1.56 -18.74
CA VAL A 79 4.41 0.48 -18.51
C VAL A 79 3.11 0.76 -19.24
N LEU A 80 2.48 1.91 -18.99
CA LEU A 80 1.15 2.21 -19.53
C LEU A 80 1.14 2.53 -21.03
N GLN A 81 2.30 2.79 -21.64
CA GLN A 81 2.47 2.98 -23.08
C GLN A 81 2.88 1.68 -23.81
N ASN A 82 3.04 0.59 -23.09
CA ASN A 82 3.48 -0.69 -23.65
C ASN A 82 2.32 -1.69 -23.67
N ASP A 83 1.83 -2.05 -24.83
CA ASP A 83 0.68 -2.93 -25.01
C ASP A 83 0.83 -4.28 -24.30
N THR A 84 2.04 -4.89 -24.39
CA THR A 84 2.33 -6.16 -23.70
C THR A 84 2.23 -6.03 -22.18
N TYR A 85 2.73 -4.93 -21.61
CA TYR A 85 2.61 -4.71 -20.17
C TYR A 85 1.17 -4.36 -19.79
N MET A 86 0.46 -3.62 -20.61
CA MET A 86 -0.96 -3.34 -20.38
C MET A 86 -1.81 -4.59 -20.43
N GLU A 87 -1.59 -5.48 -21.40
CA GLU A 87 -2.24 -6.78 -21.47
C GLU A 87 -2.00 -7.62 -20.21
N LEU A 88 -0.76 -7.62 -19.69
CA LEU A 88 -0.41 -8.32 -18.44
C LEU A 88 -1.10 -7.70 -17.21
N VAL A 89 -1.12 -6.36 -17.12
CA VAL A 89 -1.68 -5.62 -15.96
C VAL A 89 -3.20 -5.69 -15.94
N THR A 90 -3.85 -5.67 -17.10
CA THR A 90 -5.32 -5.71 -17.21
C THR A 90 -5.90 -7.11 -17.36
N GLY A 91 -5.04 -8.10 -17.58
CA GLY A 91 -5.44 -9.50 -17.75
C GLY A 91 -5.79 -10.19 -16.43
N ASP A 92 -6.48 -11.30 -16.52
CA ASP A 92 -6.99 -12.06 -15.36
C ASP A 92 -5.91 -12.89 -14.63
N MET A 93 -4.67 -12.96 -15.16
CA MET A 93 -3.61 -13.83 -14.61
C MET A 93 -3.27 -13.54 -13.14
N TYR A 94 -3.34 -12.28 -12.72
CA TYR A 94 -3.02 -11.83 -11.36
C TYR A 94 -4.24 -11.28 -10.63
N ARG A 95 -5.41 -11.42 -11.20
CA ARG A 95 -6.65 -10.98 -10.56
C ARG A 95 -7.08 -11.99 -9.50
N VAL A 96 -7.35 -11.50 -8.31
CA VAL A 96 -7.87 -12.28 -7.18
C VAL A 96 -9.15 -11.62 -6.68
N GLU A 97 -10.26 -12.33 -6.75
CA GLU A 97 -11.56 -11.79 -6.34
C GLU A 97 -11.78 -11.96 -4.84
N VAL A 98 -11.35 -10.95 -4.09
CA VAL A 98 -11.37 -10.93 -2.61
C VAL A 98 -11.91 -9.60 -2.08
N GLY A 99 -12.15 -9.53 -0.78
CA GLY A 99 -12.42 -8.25 -0.11
C GLY A 99 -11.16 -7.39 0.03
N TYR A 100 -11.34 -6.14 0.43
CA TYR A 100 -10.24 -5.20 0.65
C TYR A 100 -10.39 -4.46 1.98
N MET A 101 -9.26 -4.15 2.61
CA MET A 101 -9.23 -3.41 3.87
C MET A 101 -8.08 -2.40 3.86
N GLY A 102 -8.34 -1.23 4.44
CA GLY A 102 -7.33 -0.21 4.67
C GLY A 102 -7.86 0.94 5.50
N SER A 103 -6.95 1.85 5.88
CA SER A 103 -7.29 3.00 6.71
C SER A 103 -7.73 4.19 5.87
N VAL A 104 -8.79 4.85 6.28
CA VAL A 104 -9.34 6.05 5.66
C VAL A 104 -9.56 7.15 6.70
N ASP A 105 -9.43 8.40 6.27
CA ASP A 105 -9.79 9.58 7.05
C ASP A 105 -11.30 9.86 6.99
N GLU A 106 -11.75 10.95 7.62
CA GLU A 106 -13.15 11.39 7.62
C GLU A 106 -13.70 11.74 6.22
N GLN A 107 -12.82 12.06 5.28
CA GLN A 107 -13.17 12.35 3.88
C GLN A 107 -13.04 11.12 2.98
N GLU A 108 -12.83 9.93 3.57
CA GLU A 108 -12.58 8.67 2.87
C GLU A 108 -11.36 8.69 1.93
N ARG A 109 -10.30 9.44 2.30
CA ARG A 109 -9.00 9.45 1.64
C ARG A 109 -8.04 8.51 2.38
N ILE A 110 -6.94 8.12 1.72
CA ILE A 110 -5.90 7.30 2.35
C ILE A 110 -5.31 8.00 3.58
N THR A 111 -5.19 7.27 4.69
CA THR A 111 -4.37 7.67 5.83
C THR A 111 -3.42 6.56 6.24
N PHE A 112 -2.23 6.93 6.76
CA PHE A 112 -1.20 5.99 7.20
C PHE A 112 -0.95 6.05 8.71
N TYR A 113 -1.58 6.99 9.40
CA TYR A 113 -1.34 7.21 10.82
C TYR A 113 -2.62 7.10 11.64
N ASP A 114 -3.55 8.01 11.43
CA ASP A 114 -4.86 8.01 12.07
C ASP A 114 -5.96 7.57 11.10
N GLY A 115 -7.16 7.35 11.59
CA GLY A 115 -8.33 7.03 10.80
C GLY A 115 -8.98 5.71 11.19
N THR A 116 -10.10 5.43 10.53
CA THR A 116 -10.84 4.19 10.70
C THR A 116 -10.45 3.16 9.65
N GLN A 117 -10.51 1.89 10.02
CA GLN A 117 -10.36 0.79 9.06
C GLN A 117 -11.67 0.66 8.29
N LYS A 118 -11.60 0.75 6.98
CA LYS A 118 -12.73 0.48 6.07
C LYS A 118 -12.54 -0.87 5.40
N VAL A 119 -13.61 -1.65 5.39
CA VAL A 119 -13.63 -3.00 4.82
C VAL A 119 -14.72 -3.06 3.76
N ILE A 120 -14.36 -3.55 2.58
CA ILE A 120 -15.30 -3.84 1.50
C ILE A 120 -15.21 -5.31 1.11
N ASP A 121 -16.29 -5.84 0.56
CA ASP A 121 -16.29 -7.18 -0.06
C ASP A 121 -15.72 -7.17 -1.49
N SER A 122 -15.74 -8.32 -2.14
CA SER A 122 -15.28 -8.49 -3.53
C SER A 122 -16.12 -7.71 -4.57
N ASP A 123 -17.33 -7.32 -4.24
CA ASP A 123 -18.20 -6.52 -5.10
C ASP A 123 -18.11 -5.00 -4.81
N GLY A 124 -17.34 -4.61 -3.80
CA GLY A 124 -17.16 -3.22 -3.37
C GLY A 124 -18.18 -2.73 -2.35
N ALA A 125 -19.07 -3.59 -1.86
CA ALA A 125 -20.00 -3.22 -0.81
C ALA A 125 -19.27 -3.06 0.53
N VAL A 126 -19.57 -1.98 1.26
CA VAL A 126 -18.95 -1.72 2.56
C VAL A 126 -19.51 -2.70 3.60
N ILE A 127 -18.63 -3.55 4.14
CA ILE A 127 -18.95 -4.49 5.20
C ILE A 127 -19.01 -3.78 6.56
N GLY A 128 -18.14 -2.79 6.74
CA GLY A 128 -18.10 -1.96 7.95
C GLY A 128 -16.85 -1.11 8.05
N THR A 129 -16.87 -0.26 9.06
CA THR A 129 -15.73 0.55 9.50
C THR A 129 -15.51 0.31 10.99
N PHE A 130 -14.25 0.38 11.44
CA PHE A 130 -13.92 0.18 12.85
C PHE A 130 -12.64 0.90 13.25
N GLU A 131 -12.55 1.27 14.51
CA GLU A 131 -11.31 1.77 15.11
C GLU A 131 -10.29 0.64 15.24
N GLY A 132 -9.00 0.94 15.11
CA GLY A 132 -7.95 -0.07 15.22
C GLY A 132 -8.03 -0.95 16.48
N LYS A 133 -8.50 -0.40 17.61
CA LYS A 133 -8.71 -1.13 18.88
C LYS A 133 -9.83 -2.17 18.81
N GLU A 134 -10.75 -2.06 17.86
CA GLU A 134 -11.92 -2.93 17.69
C GLU A 134 -11.68 -4.09 16.71
N TYR A 135 -10.45 -4.25 16.26
CA TYR A 135 -10.11 -5.21 15.18
C TYR A 135 -10.59 -6.64 15.46
N LEU A 136 -10.62 -7.07 16.73
CA LEU A 136 -11.11 -8.41 17.13
C LEU A 136 -12.60 -8.61 16.86
N ASP A 137 -13.38 -7.55 16.68
CA ASP A 137 -14.79 -7.63 16.31
C ASP A 137 -15.00 -7.87 14.82
N PHE A 138 -14.00 -7.56 14.01
CA PHE A 138 -14.04 -7.67 12.56
C PHE A 138 -13.14 -8.78 11.99
N ILE A 139 -11.97 -8.99 12.60
CA ILE A 139 -10.95 -9.92 12.12
C ILE A 139 -10.84 -11.09 13.11
N ALA A 140 -10.81 -12.29 12.57
CA ALA A 140 -10.42 -13.49 13.31
C ALA A 140 -9.29 -14.19 12.57
N GLU A 141 -8.60 -15.09 13.25
CA GLU A 141 -7.49 -15.86 12.70
C GLU A 141 -7.83 -17.35 12.69
N ARG A 142 -7.51 -18.01 11.60
CA ARG A 142 -7.53 -19.47 11.49
C ARG A 142 -6.12 -20.03 11.59
N VAL A 143 -5.92 -20.99 12.47
CA VAL A 143 -4.71 -21.82 12.56
C VAL A 143 -4.91 -23.11 11.78
N GLN A 144 -3.87 -23.53 11.06
CA GLN A 144 -3.86 -24.81 10.31
C GLN A 144 -2.70 -25.68 10.78
N PRO A 145 -2.89 -27.01 10.91
CA PRO A 145 -1.87 -27.88 11.50
C PRO A 145 -0.63 -28.09 10.63
N TRP A 146 -0.70 -27.76 9.35
CA TRP A 146 0.39 -27.95 8.38
C TRP A 146 1.30 -26.70 8.23
N THR A 147 1.00 -25.61 8.91
CA THR A 147 1.80 -24.39 8.83
C THR A 147 1.78 -23.60 10.15
N TYR A 148 2.85 -22.84 10.41
CA TYR A 148 2.90 -21.88 11.50
C TYR A 148 2.21 -20.54 11.15
N LEU A 149 1.86 -20.32 9.89
CA LEU A 149 1.14 -19.13 9.46
C LEU A 149 -0.29 -19.13 10.00
N LYS A 150 -0.74 -17.96 10.37
CA LYS A 150 -2.13 -17.71 10.70
C LYS A 150 -2.84 -17.06 9.51
N PHE A 151 -4.09 -17.39 9.31
CA PHE A 151 -4.90 -16.89 8.21
C PHE A 151 -5.95 -15.92 8.78
N PRO A 152 -5.71 -14.60 8.72
CA PRO A 152 -6.70 -13.62 9.12
C PRO A 152 -7.85 -13.60 8.10
N TYR A 153 -9.07 -13.45 8.60
CA TYR A 153 -10.27 -13.39 7.77
C TYR A 153 -11.32 -12.46 8.38
N GLN A 154 -12.25 -12.01 7.56
CA GLN A 154 -13.35 -11.13 7.95
C GLN A 154 -14.49 -11.94 8.58
N LYS A 155 -14.58 -11.94 9.90
CA LYS A 155 -15.58 -12.72 10.62
C LYS A 155 -17.01 -12.18 10.48
N LYS A 156 -17.19 -10.90 10.07
CA LYS A 156 -18.51 -10.32 9.81
C LYS A 156 -19.21 -10.96 8.60
N ILE A 157 -18.43 -11.49 7.65
CA ILE A 157 -18.96 -12.23 6.49
C ILE A 157 -19.38 -13.67 6.90
N GLY A 158 -18.74 -14.22 7.92
CA GLY A 158 -19.05 -15.55 8.41
C GLY A 158 -17.82 -16.34 8.89
N PRO A 159 -18.01 -17.62 9.23
CA PRO A 159 -16.91 -18.49 9.65
C PRO A 159 -15.89 -18.70 8.53
N TRP A 160 -14.69 -19.14 8.90
CA TRP A 160 -13.64 -19.49 7.96
C TRP A 160 -14.12 -20.50 6.90
N LYS A 161 -13.95 -20.16 5.64
CA LYS A 161 -14.37 -20.96 4.49
C LYS A 161 -13.20 -21.58 3.70
N GLY A 162 -11.96 -21.32 4.12
CA GLY A 162 -10.75 -21.65 3.37
C GLY A 162 -10.21 -20.44 2.62
N ILE A 163 -9.14 -20.65 1.85
CA ILE A 163 -8.60 -19.65 0.92
C ILE A 163 -9.40 -19.80 -0.39
N VAL A 164 -10.57 -19.17 -0.43
CA VAL A 164 -11.52 -19.26 -1.54
C VAL A 164 -11.83 -17.87 -2.04
N GLU A 165 -11.74 -17.68 -3.35
CA GLU A 165 -12.08 -16.44 -4.04
C GLU A 165 -13.57 -16.37 -4.38
N GLY A 166 -14.02 -15.19 -4.81
CA GLY A 166 -15.34 -14.96 -5.35
C GLY A 166 -16.35 -14.40 -4.35
N PRO A 167 -17.62 -14.25 -4.78
CA PRO A 167 -18.65 -13.61 -3.99
C PRO A 167 -18.87 -14.28 -2.64
N GLY A 168 -18.91 -13.45 -1.59
CA GLY A 168 -19.06 -13.91 -0.22
C GLY A 168 -17.83 -14.55 0.40
N THR A 169 -16.66 -14.41 -0.23
CA THR A 169 -15.38 -14.74 0.39
C THR A 169 -15.14 -13.90 1.64
N ASN A 170 -14.48 -14.50 2.63
CA ASN A 170 -14.09 -13.78 3.84
C ASN A 170 -12.58 -13.56 3.96
N ILE A 171 -11.82 -13.89 2.92
CA ILE A 171 -10.42 -13.44 2.79
C ILE A 171 -10.39 -12.03 2.21
N TYR A 172 -9.32 -11.31 2.50
CA TYR A 172 -9.16 -9.92 2.08
C TYR A 172 -7.72 -9.57 1.77
N SER A 173 -7.55 -8.61 0.89
CA SER A 173 -6.27 -8.02 0.55
C SER A 173 -6.05 -6.71 1.31
N VAL A 174 -4.79 -6.40 1.60
CA VAL A 174 -4.32 -5.13 2.14
C VAL A 174 -3.19 -4.60 1.27
N GLY A 175 -2.78 -3.36 1.50
CA GLY A 175 -1.66 -2.77 0.77
C GLY A 175 -2.09 -1.79 -0.32
N PRO A 176 -1.21 -1.47 -1.29
CA PRO A 176 -1.48 -0.38 -2.24
C PRO A 176 -2.76 -0.55 -3.06
N LEU A 177 -3.00 -1.74 -3.60
CA LEU A 177 -4.20 -2.00 -4.40
C LEU A 177 -5.48 -1.92 -3.55
N ALA A 178 -5.46 -2.47 -2.34
CA ALA A 178 -6.58 -2.36 -1.42
C ALA A 178 -6.91 -0.90 -1.11
N ARG A 179 -5.90 -0.04 -0.90
CA ARG A 179 -6.12 1.39 -0.66
C ARG A 179 -6.80 2.08 -1.83
N LEU A 180 -6.42 1.75 -3.08
CA LEU A 180 -7.08 2.29 -4.27
C LEU A 180 -8.55 1.87 -4.36
N ASN A 181 -8.88 0.65 -3.93
CA ASN A 181 -10.25 0.12 -3.99
C ASN A 181 -11.18 0.65 -2.88
N ILE A 182 -10.63 1.09 -1.73
CA ILE A 182 -11.46 1.51 -0.58
C ILE A 182 -11.69 3.01 -0.46
N VAL A 183 -10.86 3.84 -1.11
CA VAL A 183 -10.92 5.31 -1.00
C VAL A 183 -11.82 5.92 -2.05
N LYS A 184 -12.23 7.17 -1.81
CA LYS A 184 -13.00 7.97 -2.76
C LYS A 184 -12.17 9.01 -3.49
N SER A 185 -11.06 9.43 -2.89
CA SER A 185 -10.18 10.45 -3.48
C SER A 185 -8.77 10.40 -2.89
N MET A 186 -7.86 11.13 -3.52
CA MET A 186 -6.46 11.28 -3.11
C MET A 186 -6.17 12.71 -2.63
N ASP A 187 -5.10 12.87 -1.84
CA ASP A 187 -4.75 14.15 -1.21
C ASP A 187 -4.06 15.16 -2.14
N THR A 188 -3.41 14.71 -3.20
CA THR A 188 -2.67 15.58 -4.12
C THR A 188 -3.26 15.50 -5.53
N GLU A 189 -3.16 16.59 -6.28
CA GLU A 189 -3.66 16.67 -7.67
C GLU A 189 -3.07 15.57 -8.57
N LEU A 190 -1.77 15.30 -8.44
CA LEU A 190 -1.11 14.26 -9.23
C LEU A 190 -1.63 12.87 -8.86
N ALA A 191 -1.75 12.56 -7.55
CA ALA A 191 -2.30 11.29 -7.11
C ALA A 191 -3.76 11.13 -7.52
N GLN A 192 -4.56 12.18 -7.43
CA GLN A 192 -5.96 12.19 -7.87
C GLN A 192 -6.09 11.90 -9.36
N LYS A 193 -5.27 12.53 -10.20
CA LYS A 193 -5.24 12.26 -11.64
C LYS A 193 -4.93 10.79 -11.96
N HIS A 194 -3.97 10.20 -11.27
CA HIS A 194 -3.64 8.78 -11.46
C HIS A 194 -4.72 7.85 -10.91
N PHE A 195 -5.37 8.22 -9.84
CA PHE A 195 -6.51 7.50 -9.28
C PHE A 195 -7.70 7.47 -10.26
N GLU A 196 -8.04 8.61 -10.87
CA GLU A 196 -9.07 8.69 -11.91
C GLU A 196 -8.71 7.83 -13.14
N LYS A 197 -7.43 7.87 -13.57
CA LYS A 197 -6.94 7.03 -14.65
C LYS A 197 -7.04 5.54 -14.32
N PHE A 198 -6.72 5.15 -13.08
CA PHE A 198 -6.89 3.77 -12.61
C PHE A 198 -8.35 3.33 -12.73
N HIS A 199 -9.30 4.08 -12.21
CA HIS A 199 -10.73 3.73 -12.29
C HIS A 199 -11.29 3.80 -13.71
N ALA A 200 -10.78 4.67 -14.57
CA ALA A 200 -11.14 4.69 -15.98
C ALA A 200 -10.66 3.43 -16.73
N THR A 201 -9.53 2.86 -16.32
CA THR A 201 -8.95 1.66 -16.92
C THR A 201 -9.63 0.38 -16.43
N PHE A 202 -9.85 0.26 -15.12
CA PHE A 202 -10.34 -0.98 -14.49
C PHE A 202 -11.84 -0.96 -14.16
N GLY A 203 -12.50 0.20 -14.23
CA GLY A 203 -13.89 0.36 -13.87
C GLY A 203 -14.13 0.64 -12.39
N ALA A 204 -15.41 0.60 -12.00
CA ALA A 204 -15.84 0.94 -10.63
C ALA A 204 -15.82 -0.25 -9.67
N LYS A 205 -15.72 -1.48 -10.18
CA LYS A 205 -15.61 -2.67 -9.31
C LYS A 205 -14.18 -2.80 -8.79
N PRO A 206 -14.00 -3.33 -7.58
CA PRO A 206 -12.68 -3.66 -7.04
C PRO A 206 -11.92 -4.62 -7.96
N VAL A 207 -10.59 -4.41 -8.05
CA VAL A 207 -9.71 -5.17 -8.96
C VAL A 207 -8.65 -5.89 -8.15
#